data_7f669cc52574fba4282918ad4d9c5951
#
_entry.id   7f669cc52574fba4282918ad4d9c5951
#
_cell.length_a   1.000
_cell.length_b   1.000
_cell.length_c   1.000
_cell.angle_alpha   90.00
_cell.angle_beta   90.00
_cell.angle_gamma   90.00
#
_symmetry.space_group_name_H-M   'P 1'
#
loop_
_entity.id
_entity.type
_entity.pdbx_description
1 polymer ?
#
loop_
_entity_poly.entity_id
_entity_poly.type
_entity_poly.pdbx_seq_one_letter_code
_entity_poly.pdbx_strand_id
1 'polypeptide(L)'
;VPQDIYYWYIVHPKITDEIPAYINPAITENNSSHSNNISPPPDGKFWRSYLYTVQEAAYPVLRDTLMQCQTAFNRTGTAGDAIRAIQWWINSTMSFTSNAERPHQPVRIYKKHFGRCGEYADYTSAVSRIALIPCTSILSASTDHTWNEFWEDGWVQWEPVNGYINTPLVYENGWGKVFGTVFEIRSDGYLSSVTDRYSEGTASITIVVKDSLNRPIDGARVILGINESGIRVDMIGFTDNNGVVNFIVGENRHYYARVESSVGIFPTNPGTYQSLVDNSVNGGQYSYQMVLTLPKPVPQVTEIPAPPDLVDDWRFVIQFNTPNQILYGKVTWDDLSANGASPYFYKGIAAPGRINLLMTDADNYLFYGIDHTAQAIFASMDVMSGSGDFPILNNQDWFAFLDNSSQVANAQLVTGVMVYEHYGTANNDNTIPQSGARLYQNYPNPFYNDTSISFNLPKTQKAKLTIYNLKGQKVRTLLTGDAKSGLNTVKWDGKDDNDNPVSSGIYYYRLVAQSKTTTRKMLLYR
;
A
#
# COMPACT_ATOMS: atom_id res chain seq x y z
N VAL A 1 -11.32 -11.80 16.18
CA VAL A 1 -10.40 -10.89 15.47
C VAL A 1 -11.06 -10.50 14.16
N PRO A 2 -11.20 -9.21 13.84
CA PRO A 2 -11.68 -8.74 12.53
C PRO A 2 -10.83 -9.30 11.40
N GLN A 3 -11.42 -9.46 10.22
CA GLN A 3 -10.75 -10.16 9.11
C GLN A 3 -9.58 -9.37 8.53
N ASP A 4 -9.68 -8.06 8.45
CA ASP A 4 -8.59 -7.17 8.04
C ASP A 4 -7.41 -7.22 9.03
N ILE A 5 -7.70 -7.20 10.34
CA ILE A 5 -6.70 -7.40 11.40
C ILE A 5 -6.04 -8.77 11.27
N TYR A 6 -6.83 -9.83 11.04
CA TYR A 6 -6.30 -11.17 10.82
C TYR A 6 -5.39 -11.23 9.58
N TYR A 7 -5.83 -10.64 8.48
CA TYR A 7 -5.05 -10.66 7.23
C TYR A 7 -3.73 -9.90 7.37
N TRP A 8 -3.79 -8.63 7.76
CA TRP A 8 -2.61 -7.76 7.74
C TRP A 8 -1.61 -8.05 8.86
N TYR A 9 -2.09 -8.45 10.03
CA TYR A 9 -1.28 -8.55 11.23
C TYR A 9 -0.99 -9.99 11.70
N ILE A 10 -1.54 -10.98 11.01
CA ILE A 10 -1.20 -12.40 11.21
C ILE A 10 -0.77 -13.05 9.90
N VAL A 11 -1.62 -13.05 8.87
CA VAL A 11 -1.44 -13.88 7.67
C VAL A 11 -0.45 -13.29 6.69
N HIS A 12 -0.44 -11.97 6.53
CA HIS A 12 0.41 -11.31 5.55
C HIS A 12 1.89 -11.70 5.76
N PRO A 13 2.62 -12.13 4.71
CA PRO A 13 3.96 -12.68 4.84
C PRO A 13 5.03 -11.65 5.23
N LYS A 14 4.79 -10.39 4.95
CA LYS A 14 5.67 -9.27 5.26
C LYS A 14 5.24 -8.63 6.58
N ILE A 15 6.20 -8.18 7.38
CA ILE A 15 5.94 -7.64 8.73
C ILE A 15 5.82 -6.12 8.70
N THR A 16 6.84 -5.46 8.18
CA THR A 16 6.91 -4.00 8.01
C THR A 16 7.35 -3.66 6.59
N ASP A 17 8.52 -3.13 6.42
CA ASP A 17 9.11 -2.74 5.13
C ASP A 17 10.22 -3.68 4.66
N GLU A 18 10.46 -4.79 5.37
CA GLU A 18 11.45 -5.78 4.98
C GLU A 18 11.15 -6.41 3.61
N ILE A 19 12.19 -6.81 2.92
CA ILE A 19 12.06 -7.59 1.68
C ILE A 19 11.50 -8.97 2.06
N PRO A 20 10.36 -9.41 1.49
CA PRO A 20 9.73 -10.68 1.84
C PRO A 20 10.48 -11.87 1.22
N ALA A 21 11.76 -11.95 1.47
CA ALA A 21 12.63 -13.01 1.02
C ALA A 21 13.25 -13.73 2.22
N TYR A 22 13.71 -14.92 1.98
CA TYR A 22 14.62 -15.56 2.91
C TYR A 22 15.86 -14.71 3.10
N ILE A 23 16.59 -14.94 4.20
CA ILE A 23 17.92 -14.40 4.28
C ILE A 23 18.71 -14.90 3.07
N ASN A 24 18.92 -14.00 2.15
CA ASN A 24 19.86 -14.17 1.08
C ASN A 24 21.15 -13.45 1.50
N PRO A 25 22.29 -14.13 1.62
CA PRO A 25 23.55 -13.48 1.99
C PRO A 25 24.00 -12.44 0.96
N ALA A 26 23.46 -12.47 -0.25
CA ALA A 26 23.67 -11.43 -1.27
C ALA A 26 22.75 -10.21 -1.10
N ILE A 27 21.68 -10.32 -0.32
CA ILE A 27 20.79 -9.21 0.03
C ILE A 27 21.19 -8.72 1.42
N THR A 28 22.09 -7.76 1.46
CA THR A 28 22.40 -7.04 2.68
C THR A 28 21.37 -5.93 2.85
N GLU A 29 20.53 -6.01 3.85
CA GLU A 29 19.58 -4.94 4.19
C GLU A 29 20.30 -3.69 4.66
N ASN A 30 21.53 -3.83 5.06
CA ASN A 30 22.40 -2.72 5.36
C ASN A 30 23.86 -3.05 5.10
N ASN A 31 24.52 -2.17 4.40
CA ASN A 31 25.91 -2.32 3.99
C ASN A 31 26.86 -1.95 5.14
N SER A 32 26.73 -2.57 6.28
CA SER A 32 27.66 -2.32 7.35
C SER A 32 28.79 -3.36 7.38
N SER A 33 29.91 -2.91 7.84
CA SER A 33 31.18 -3.64 8.02
C SER A 33 31.12 -4.85 8.97
N HIS A 34 29.93 -5.35 9.29
CA HIS A 34 29.78 -6.52 10.17
C HIS A 34 29.74 -7.78 9.32
N SER A 35 30.58 -8.72 9.71
CA SER A 35 30.79 -9.97 9.02
C SER A 35 29.48 -10.63 8.60
N ASN A 36 29.32 -10.85 7.32
CA ASN A 36 28.26 -11.67 6.72
C ASN A 36 28.40 -13.16 7.07
N ASN A 37 29.06 -13.50 8.19
CA ASN A 37 29.32 -14.87 8.64
C ASN A 37 28.08 -15.57 9.22
N ILE A 38 26.90 -14.99 8.99
CA ILE A 38 25.63 -15.62 9.37
C ILE A 38 25.19 -16.50 8.20
N SER A 39 25.22 -17.80 8.40
CA SER A 39 24.72 -18.74 7.40
C SER A 39 23.23 -18.47 7.14
N PRO A 40 22.81 -18.42 5.88
CA PRO A 40 21.39 -18.31 5.56
C PRO A 40 20.65 -19.54 6.08
N PRO A 41 19.32 -19.45 6.32
CA PRO A 41 18.52 -20.63 6.55
C PRO A 41 18.56 -21.56 5.33
N PRO A 42 18.30 -22.85 5.50
CA PRO A 42 18.21 -23.77 4.37
C PRO A 42 17.18 -23.29 3.34
N ASP A 43 17.48 -23.50 2.06
CA ASP A 43 16.59 -23.14 0.97
C ASP A 43 15.17 -23.68 1.18
N GLY A 44 14.19 -22.88 0.81
CA GLY A 44 12.77 -23.24 0.90
C GLY A 44 12.13 -23.07 2.28
N LYS A 45 12.87 -22.64 3.31
CA LYS A 45 12.26 -22.37 4.62
C LYS A 45 11.77 -20.93 4.73
N PHE A 46 10.48 -20.79 4.95
CA PHE A 46 9.84 -19.50 5.24
C PHE A 46 10.15 -19.08 6.70
N TRP A 47 10.28 -17.76 6.95
CA TRP A 47 10.68 -17.23 8.25
C TRP A 47 9.81 -17.73 9.43
N ARG A 48 8.49 -17.92 9.21
CA ARG A 48 7.58 -18.43 10.25
C ARG A 48 7.97 -19.83 10.72
N SER A 49 8.19 -20.75 9.80
CA SER A 49 8.58 -22.13 10.14
C SER A 49 9.99 -22.18 10.73
N TYR A 50 10.88 -21.29 10.26
CA TYR A 50 12.23 -21.21 10.79
C TYR A 50 12.22 -20.79 12.26
N LEU A 51 11.66 -19.64 12.59
CA LEU A 51 11.59 -19.13 13.97
C LEU A 51 10.82 -20.07 14.90
N TYR A 52 9.78 -20.74 14.39
CA TYR A 52 8.96 -21.63 15.20
C TYR A 52 9.68 -22.91 15.64
N THR A 53 10.55 -23.49 14.77
CA THR A 53 11.05 -24.85 14.96
C THR A 53 12.56 -24.96 15.10
N VAL A 54 13.32 -23.96 14.67
CA VAL A 54 14.78 -24.06 14.64
C VAL A 54 15.37 -23.59 15.96
N GLN A 55 16.28 -24.39 16.48
CA GLN A 55 17.12 -24.03 17.61
C GLN A 55 18.44 -23.44 17.10
N GLU A 56 18.74 -22.23 17.49
CA GLU A 56 20.06 -21.61 17.28
C GLU A 56 20.89 -21.71 18.55
N ALA A 57 22.03 -22.36 18.45
CA ALA A 57 22.93 -22.59 19.59
C ALA A 57 22.20 -23.17 20.83
N ALA A 58 22.36 -22.54 21.99
CA ALA A 58 21.72 -22.95 23.25
C ALA A 58 20.39 -22.19 23.53
N TYR A 59 19.90 -21.42 22.58
CA TYR A 59 18.68 -20.63 22.78
C TYR A 59 17.42 -21.51 22.79
N PRO A 60 16.37 -21.13 23.52
CA PRO A 60 15.14 -21.92 23.58
C PRO A 60 14.42 -21.92 22.23
N VAL A 61 13.74 -23.03 21.91
CA VAL A 61 12.90 -23.15 20.73
C VAL A 61 11.56 -22.46 20.99
N LEU A 62 11.11 -21.60 20.07
CA LEU A 62 9.87 -20.85 20.22
C LEU A 62 8.66 -21.77 20.40
N ARG A 63 8.55 -22.83 19.59
CA ARG A 63 7.48 -23.83 19.71
C ARG A 63 7.37 -24.35 21.13
N ASP A 64 8.46 -24.74 21.72
CA ASP A 64 8.47 -25.39 23.04
C ASP A 64 8.13 -24.38 24.15
N THR A 65 8.49 -23.12 23.96
CA THR A 65 8.06 -22.01 24.83
C THR A 65 6.56 -21.77 24.75
N LEU A 66 5.99 -21.68 23.54
CA LEU A 66 4.56 -21.48 23.35
C LEU A 66 3.70 -22.65 23.83
N MET A 67 4.21 -23.88 23.73
CA MET A 67 3.51 -25.08 24.26
C MET A 67 3.39 -25.08 25.79
N GLN A 68 4.14 -24.26 26.50
CA GLN A 68 4.06 -24.13 27.96
C GLN A 68 3.02 -23.08 28.40
N CYS A 69 2.42 -22.32 27.47
CA CYS A 69 1.40 -21.35 27.82
C CYS A 69 0.17 -22.05 28.41
N GLN A 70 -0.29 -21.54 29.52
CA GLN A 70 -1.45 -22.10 30.26
C GLN A 70 -2.76 -21.41 29.90
N THR A 71 -2.66 -20.18 29.42
CA THR A 71 -3.80 -19.33 29.06
C THR A 71 -3.54 -18.64 27.72
N ALA A 72 -4.60 -18.19 27.07
CA ALA A 72 -4.51 -17.24 25.97
C ALA A 72 -3.90 -15.93 26.50
N PHE A 73 -3.70 -14.98 25.62
CA PHE A 73 -3.23 -13.66 26.00
C PHE A 73 -4.41 -12.74 26.42
N ASN A 74 -4.08 -11.70 27.16
CA ASN A 74 -5.02 -10.64 27.56
C ASN A 74 -4.31 -9.27 27.63
N ARG A 75 -5.11 -8.22 27.77
CA ARG A 75 -4.62 -6.81 27.77
C ARG A 75 -3.60 -6.48 28.86
N THR A 76 -3.45 -7.30 29.85
CA THR A 76 -2.52 -7.07 30.97
C THR A 76 -1.26 -7.93 30.92
N GLY A 77 -1.25 -8.95 30.09
CA GLY A 77 -0.14 -9.90 29.99
C GLY A 77 0.11 -10.62 31.31
N THR A 78 -0.73 -11.55 31.67
CA THR A 78 -0.61 -12.32 32.91
C THR A 78 0.49 -13.38 32.84
N ALA A 79 1.01 -13.78 33.99
CA ALA A 79 2.01 -14.86 34.04
C ALA A 79 1.45 -16.16 33.43
N GLY A 80 2.20 -16.76 32.52
CA GLY A 80 1.81 -17.97 31.81
C GLY A 80 0.95 -17.77 30.56
N ASP A 81 0.64 -16.54 30.17
CA ASP A 81 0.02 -16.25 28.89
C ASP A 81 1.05 -16.14 27.73
N ALA A 82 0.54 -16.13 26.51
CA ALA A 82 1.37 -16.13 25.32
C ALA A 82 2.17 -14.81 25.15
N ILE A 83 1.66 -13.67 25.59
CA ILE A 83 2.37 -12.38 25.52
C ILE A 83 3.61 -12.41 26.40
N ARG A 84 3.48 -12.91 27.65
CA ARG A 84 4.64 -13.03 28.56
C ARG A 84 5.60 -14.13 28.12
N ALA A 85 5.11 -15.23 27.56
CA ALA A 85 5.96 -16.27 26.99
C ALA A 85 6.80 -15.75 25.81
N ILE A 86 6.19 -15.00 24.89
CA ILE A 86 6.88 -14.36 23.77
C ILE A 86 7.89 -13.33 24.29
N GLN A 87 7.51 -12.48 25.22
CA GLN A 87 8.43 -11.51 25.84
C GLN A 87 9.65 -12.19 26.47
N TRP A 88 9.41 -13.25 27.22
CA TRP A 88 10.50 -14.03 27.82
C TRP A 88 11.41 -14.63 26.75
N TRP A 89 10.82 -15.21 25.69
CA TRP A 89 11.60 -15.84 24.62
C TRP A 89 12.44 -14.80 23.86
N ILE A 90 11.88 -13.66 23.51
CA ILE A 90 12.58 -12.56 22.84
C ILE A 90 13.75 -12.08 23.70
N ASN A 91 13.53 -11.80 24.98
CA ASN A 91 14.57 -11.33 25.89
C ASN A 91 15.61 -12.41 26.22
N SER A 92 15.26 -13.70 26.05
CA SER A 92 16.20 -14.81 26.18
C SER A 92 17.04 -15.05 24.93
N THR A 93 16.57 -14.61 23.76
CA THR A 93 17.22 -14.82 22.47
C THR A 93 17.92 -13.59 21.92
N MET A 94 17.68 -12.41 22.51
CA MET A 94 18.28 -11.16 22.05
C MET A 94 18.91 -10.36 23.18
N SER A 95 19.92 -9.60 22.83
CA SER A 95 20.54 -8.58 23.69
C SER A 95 20.28 -7.18 23.12
N PHE A 96 19.88 -6.23 23.97
CA PHE A 96 19.70 -4.85 23.54
C PHE A 96 21.07 -4.20 23.37
N THR A 97 21.49 -4.02 22.13
CA THR A 97 22.83 -3.52 21.80
C THR A 97 22.76 -2.70 20.52
N SER A 98 23.47 -1.58 20.54
CA SER A 98 23.65 -0.76 19.35
C SER A 98 24.66 -1.41 18.41
N ASN A 99 24.25 -1.58 17.15
CA ASN A 99 25.12 -2.11 16.10
C ASN A 99 24.93 -1.31 14.80
N ALA A 100 25.93 -1.37 13.92
CA ALA A 100 25.87 -0.68 12.63
C ALA A 100 24.90 -1.35 11.65
N GLU A 101 24.73 -2.66 11.71
CA GLU A 101 23.72 -3.34 10.91
C GLU A 101 22.35 -3.26 11.58
N ARG A 102 21.34 -2.88 10.80
CA ARG A 102 19.95 -2.69 11.23
C ARG A 102 19.02 -3.59 10.38
N PRO A 103 19.02 -4.92 10.64
CA PRO A 103 18.22 -5.84 9.84
C PRO A 103 16.72 -5.74 10.17
N HIS A 104 15.89 -5.78 9.14
CA HIS A 104 14.43 -5.89 9.27
C HIS A 104 13.94 -7.33 9.12
N GLN A 105 14.73 -8.19 8.49
CA GLN A 105 14.39 -9.60 8.31
C GLN A 105 14.39 -10.38 9.63
N PRO A 106 13.26 -10.98 10.05
CA PRO A 106 13.14 -11.60 11.38
C PRO A 106 14.14 -12.73 11.64
N VAL A 107 14.42 -13.56 10.62
CA VAL A 107 15.39 -14.65 10.77
C VAL A 107 16.80 -14.10 10.91
N ARG A 108 17.12 -13.00 10.22
CA ARG A 108 18.42 -12.35 10.36
C ARG A 108 18.58 -11.72 11.74
N ILE A 109 17.55 -11.07 12.26
CA ILE A 109 17.53 -10.55 13.64
C ILE A 109 17.77 -11.70 14.62
N TYR A 110 17.03 -12.80 14.49
CA TYR A 110 17.20 -13.97 15.35
C TYR A 110 18.63 -14.52 15.32
N LYS A 111 19.21 -14.68 14.13
CA LYS A 111 20.56 -15.20 14.00
C LYS A 111 21.65 -14.28 14.55
N LYS A 112 21.37 -13.00 14.64
CA LYS A 112 22.31 -12.02 15.22
C LYS A 112 22.20 -11.93 16.74
N HIS A 113 21.06 -12.26 17.31
CA HIS A 113 20.81 -12.24 18.76
C HIS A 113 21.05 -10.89 19.43
N PHE A 114 20.97 -9.80 18.70
CA PHE A 114 21.05 -8.45 19.23
C PHE A 114 20.34 -7.44 18.31
N GLY A 115 19.95 -6.31 18.87
CA GLY A 115 19.34 -5.19 18.16
C GLY A 115 18.99 -4.06 19.10
N ARG A 116 18.42 -3.00 18.53
CA ARG A 116 17.79 -1.88 19.25
C ARG A 116 16.27 -2.02 19.22
N CYS A 117 15.58 -0.94 19.57
CA CYS A 117 14.11 -0.91 19.58
C CYS A 117 13.46 -1.33 18.26
N GLY A 118 14.01 -0.91 17.10
CA GLY A 118 13.48 -1.29 15.79
C GLY A 118 13.55 -2.79 15.54
N GLU A 119 14.74 -3.41 15.70
CA GLU A 119 14.91 -4.85 15.53
C GLU A 119 14.05 -5.64 16.52
N TYR A 120 13.93 -5.16 17.76
CA TYR A 120 13.03 -5.77 18.74
C TYR A 120 11.57 -5.69 18.32
N ALA A 121 11.13 -4.56 17.77
CA ALA A 121 9.75 -4.38 17.31
C ALA A 121 9.42 -5.29 16.12
N ASP A 122 10.29 -5.37 15.12
CA ASP A 122 10.09 -6.25 13.96
C ASP A 122 10.11 -7.73 14.39
N TYR A 123 11.04 -8.09 15.24
CA TYR A 123 11.13 -9.45 15.75
C TYR A 123 9.92 -9.85 16.60
N THR A 124 9.44 -8.95 17.47
CA THR A 124 8.25 -9.14 18.28
C THR A 124 7.02 -9.31 17.41
N SER A 125 6.86 -8.48 16.38
CA SER A 125 5.77 -8.61 15.42
C SER A 125 5.80 -9.97 14.71
N ALA A 126 6.99 -10.44 14.29
CA ALA A 126 7.15 -11.74 13.65
C ALA A 126 6.75 -12.88 14.58
N VAL A 127 7.30 -12.92 15.79
CA VAL A 127 7.06 -13.99 16.77
C VAL A 127 5.59 -14.03 17.20
N SER A 128 4.97 -12.86 17.41
CA SER A 128 3.55 -12.77 17.73
C SER A 128 2.67 -13.33 16.62
N ARG A 129 2.97 -13.01 15.36
CA ARG A 129 2.24 -13.56 14.21
C ARG A 129 2.40 -15.08 14.06
N ILE A 130 3.50 -15.65 14.51
CA ILE A 130 3.68 -17.12 14.59
C ILE A 130 2.74 -17.71 15.65
N ALA A 131 2.58 -17.03 16.76
CA ALA A 131 1.65 -17.42 17.83
C ALA A 131 0.19 -17.06 17.52
N LEU A 132 -0.12 -16.62 16.30
CA LEU A 132 -1.45 -16.16 15.85
C LEU A 132 -2.00 -14.97 16.63
N ILE A 133 -1.12 -14.14 17.17
CA ILE A 133 -1.46 -12.89 17.84
C ILE A 133 -1.23 -11.75 16.83
N PRO A 134 -2.27 -10.98 16.49
CA PRO A 134 -2.09 -9.81 15.62
C PRO A 134 -1.15 -8.81 16.29
N CYS A 135 -0.09 -8.44 15.61
CA CYS A 135 0.92 -7.54 16.16
C CYS A 135 1.51 -6.64 15.07
N THR A 136 1.79 -5.41 15.46
CA THR A 136 2.35 -4.36 14.58
C THR A 136 3.46 -3.60 15.29
N SER A 137 4.26 -2.88 14.49
CA SER A 137 5.29 -1.96 14.98
C SER A 137 4.78 -0.53 14.99
N ILE A 138 5.08 0.19 16.06
CA ILE A 138 4.73 1.59 16.27
C ILE A 138 6.02 2.39 16.35
N LEU A 139 6.05 3.54 15.71
CA LEU A 139 7.25 4.37 15.58
C LEU A 139 6.95 5.85 15.88
N SER A 140 7.91 6.50 16.56
CA SER A 140 8.05 7.96 16.58
C SER A 140 9.44 8.33 16.05
N ALA A 141 9.48 9.01 14.90
CA ALA A 141 10.74 9.33 14.23
C ALA A 141 11.54 10.39 15.00
N SER A 142 10.90 11.45 15.46
CA SER A 142 11.58 12.55 16.16
C SER A 142 12.19 12.13 17.50
N THR A 143 11.62 11.13 18.15
CA THR A 143 12.15 10.61 19.43
C THR A 143 13.01 9.37 19.28
N ASP A 144 13.22 8.88 18.05
CA ASP A 144 14.00 7.67 17.72
C ASP A 144 13.58 6.49 18.61
N HIS A 145 12.29 6.13 18.56
CA HIS A 145 11.78 5.01 19.34
C HIS A 145 10.75 4.19 18.58
N THR A 146 10.83 2.87 18.75
CA THR A 146 9.94 1.89 18.14
C THR A 146 9.53 0.87 19.19
N TRP A 147 8.25 0.51 19.19
CA TRP A 147 7.67 -0.52 20.07
C TRP A 147 6.55 -1.26 19.35
N ASN A 148 5.73 -2.02 20.06
CA ASN A 148 4.67 -2.83 19.46
C ASN A 148 3.29 -2.49 20.00
N GLU A 149 2.30 -2.88 19.24
CA GLU A 149 0.94 -3.11 19.71
C GLU A 149 0.49 -4.51 19.32
N PHE A 150 -0.30 -5.16 20.17
CA PHE A 150 -1.04 -6.37 19.83
C PHE A 150 -2.54 -6.13 19.90
N TRP A 151 -3.32 -6.95 19.19
CA TRP A 151 -4.78 -6.78 19.14
C TRP A 151 -5.50 -7.72 20.10
N GLU A 152 -6.29 -7.14 20.99
CA GLU A 152 -7.29 -7.81 21.83
C GLU A 152 -8.50 -6.89 21.99
N ASP A 153 -9.50 -7.05 21.12
CA ASP A 153 -10.67 -6.15 21.03
C ASP A 153 -10.31 -4.64 20.96
N GLY A 154 -9.18 -4.36 20.34
CA GLY A 154 -8.52 -3.07 20.20
C GLY A 154 -7.01 -3.21 20.36
N TRP A 155 -6.28 -2.22 19.88
CA TRP A 155 -4.82 -2.19 19.97
C TRP A 155 -4.39 -1.96 21.41
N VAL A 156 -3.40 -2.72 21.86
CA VAL A 156 -2.82 -2.70 23.20
C VAL A 156 -1.33 -2.44 23.08
N GLN A 157 -0.85 -1.35 23.68
CA GLN A 157 0.58 -1.04 23.71
C GLN A 157 1.39 -2.15 24.38
N TRP A 158 2.52 -2.46 23.78
CA TRP A 158 3.47 -3.44 24.29
C TRP A 158 4.91 -3.03 24.02
N GLU A 159 5.66 -2.91 25.11
CA GLU A 159 7.11 -2.66 25.09
C GLU A 159 7.83 -3.91 25.59
N PRO A 160 8.20 -4.84 24.69
CA PRO A 160 8.70 -6.15 25.10
C PRO A 160 10.05 -6.11 25.82
N VAL A 161 10.89 -5.12 25.51
CA VAL A 161 12.22 -4.98 26.15
C VAL A 161 12.07 -4.71 27.64
N ASN A 162 11.21 -3.78 28.00
CA ASN A 162 11.02 -3.29 29.37
C ASN A 162 9.80 -3.87 30.08
N GLY A 163 9.00 -4.66 29.39
CA GLY A 163 7.86 -5.38 29.96
C GLY A 163 6.60 -4.55 30.19
N TYR A 164 6.50 -3.36 29.61
CA TYR A 164 5.31 -2.55 29.70
C TYR A 164 4.20 -3.07 28.79
N ILE A 165 3.00 -3.19 29.31
CA ILE A 165 1.80 -3.61 28.59
C ILE A 165 0.65 -2.69 28.99
N ASN A 166 -0.10 -2.19 27.99
CA ASN A 166 -1.27 -1.34 28.17
C ASN A 166 -1.00 -0.08 29.04
N THR A 167 0.16 0.49 28.85
CA THR A 167 0.60 1.72 29.53
C THR A 167 1.14 2.74 28.53
N PRO A 168 0.35 3.17 27.53
CA PRO A 168 0.87 3.95 26.39
C PRO A 168 1.51 5.29 26.80
N LEU A 169 1.05 5.90 27.88
CA LEU A 169 1.60 7.16 28.37
C LEU A 169 2.91 7.01 29.20
N VAL A 170 3.41 5.78 29.36
CA VAL A 170 4.69 5.56 30.07
C VAL A 170 5.85 6.28 29.38
N TYR A 171 5.77 6.46 28.08
CA TYR A 171 6.81 7.13 27.31
C TYR A 171 6.88 8.62 27.63
N GLU A 172 5.74 9.31 27.68
CA GLU A 172 5.70 10.72 28.09
C GLU A 172 5.92 10.88 29.59
N ASN A 173 5.14 10.20 30.43
CA ASN A 173 5.11 10.41 31.87
C ASN A 173 6.25 9.72 32.62
N GLY A 174 6.74 8.59 32.11
CA GLY A 174 7.81 7.82 32.76
C GLY A 174 9.20 8.08 32.18
N TRP A 175 9.31 8.20 30.86
CA TRP A 175 10.61 8.37 30.19
C TRP A 175 10.89 9.82 29.76
N GLY A 176 9.92 10.70 29.92
CA GLY A 176 10.03 12.09 29.50
C GLY A 176 10.18 12.28 28.00
N LYS A 177 9.69 11.32 27.21
CA LYS A 177 9.65 11.46 25.76
C LYS A 177 8.56 12.45 25.37
N VAL A 178 8.88 13.22 24.35
CA VAL A 178 8.06 14.31 23.91
C VAL A 178 7.68 14.03 22.46
N PHE A 179 6.52 13.41 22.26
CA PHE A 179 6.09 13.03 20.93
C PHE A 179 5.59 14.23 20.11
N GLY A 180 6.01 14.28 18.85
CA GLY A 180 5.37 15.06 17.81
C GLY A 180 4.27 14.23 17.17
N THR A 181 4.65 13.25 16.36
CA THR A 181 3.76 12.26 15.79
C THR A 181 4.17 10.85 16.20
N VAL A 182 3.17 9.99 16.33
CA VAL A 182 3.34 8.55 16.49
C VAL A 182 2.53 7.85 15.43
N PHE A 183 3.11 6.86 14.80
CA PHE A 183 2.46 6.17 13.69
C PHE A 183 2.74 4.67 13.66
N GLU A 184 1.79 3.95 13.15
CA GLU A 184 1.88 2.53 12.83
C GLU A 184 2.49 2.34 11.44
N ILE A 185 3.35 1.33 11.29
CA ILE A 185 3.86 0.86 9.99
C ILE A 185 3.27 -0.51 9.69
N ARG A 186 2.40 -0.56 8.69
CA ARG A 186 1.83 -1.83 8.24
C ARG A 186 2.71 -2.49 7.18
N SER A 187 2.57 -3.79 7.02
CA SER A 187 3.38 -4.63 6.13
C SER A 187 3.30 -4.29 4.63
N ASP A 188 2.28 -3.56 4.19
CA ASP A 188 2.19 -3.00 2.85
C ASP A 188 2.78 -1.58 2.78
N GLY A 189 3.27 -1.07 3.92
CA GLY A 189 3.84 0.26 4.10
C GLY A 189 2.82 1.36 4.34
N TYR A 190 1.59 0.98 4.67
CA TYR A 190 0.61 1.93 5.15
C TYR A 190 1.07 2.54 6.46
N LEU A 191 1.06 3.87 6.53
CA LEU A 191 1.29 4.62 7.75
C LEU A 191 -0.05 5.13 8.30
N SER A 192 -0.34 4.81 9.54
CA SER A 192 -1.51 5.32 10.24
C SER A 192 -1.06 6.12 11.45
N SER A 193 -1.55 7.35 11.60
CA SER A 193 -1.31 8.12 12.81
C SER A 193 -2.03 7.48 14.00
N VAL A 194 -1.28 7.31 15.07
CA VAL A 194 -1.76 6.79 16.36
C VAL A 194 -1.32 7.71 17.51
N THR A 195 -1.02 8.95 17.19
CA THR A 195 -0.52 9.95 18.15
C THR A 195 -1.45 10.11 19.36
N ASP A 196 -2.75 10.06 19.12
CA ASP A 196 -3.80 10.16 20.14
C ASP A 196 -3.79 9.03 21.18
N ARG A 197 -3.11 7.91 20.91
CA ARG A 197 -2.93 6.83 21.90
C ARG A 197 -1.77 7.06 22.84
N TYR A 198 -0.82 7.91 22.46
CA TYR A 198 0.50 8.01 23.10
C TYR A 198 0.81 9.40 23.65
N SER A 199 -0.02 10.37 23.36
CA SER A 199 0.11 11.75 23.85
C SER A 199 -1.10 12.15 24.68
N GLU A 200 -0.88 12.86 25.79
CA GLU A 200 -1.97 13.33 26.66
C GLU A 200 -2.88 14.34 25.96
N GLY A 201 -2.32 15.17 25.09
CA GLY A 201 -3.05 16.14 24.30
C GLY A 201 -2.62 16.15 22.84
N THR A 202 -3.59 16.26 21.93
CA THR A 202 -3.32 16.30 20.49
C THR A 202 -3.94 17.51 19.81
N ALA A 203 -3.35 17.88 18.68
CA ALA A 203 -3.84 18.90 17.77
C ALA A 203 -3.86 18.37 16.35
N SER A 204 -4.44 19.12 15.42
CA SER A 204 -4.40 18.81 13.99
C SER A 204 -3.73 19.92 13.19
N ILE A 205 -2.91 19.51 12.22
CA ILE A 205 -2.29 20.42 11.25
C ILE A 205 -2.75 20.00 9.86
N THR A 206 -3.43 20.89 9.17
CA THR A 206 -3.87 20.73 7.80
C THR A 206 -2.99 21.58 6.89
N ILE A 207 -2.40 20.99 5.87
CA ILE A 207 -1.60 21.72 4.87
C ILE A 207 -2.24 21.55 3.51
N VAL A 208 -2.48 22.67 2.83
CA VAL A 208 -3.01 22.74 1.48
C VAL A 208 -1.90 23.18 0.54
N VAL A 209 -1.53 22.32 -0.41
CA VAL A 209 -0.47 22.60 -1.38
C VAL A 209 -1.09 22.93 -2.73
N LYS A 210 -0.64 24.03 -3.30
CA LYS A 210 -1.09 24.53 -4.60
C LYS A 210 0.09 24.87 -5.50
N ASP A 211 -0.16 24.88 -6.79
CA ASP A 211 0.81 25.36 -7.79
C ASP A 211 0.79 26.90 -7.91
N SER A 212 1.65 27.46 -8.74
CA SER A 212 1.75 28.91 -8.98
C SER A 212 0.49 29.52 -9.62
N LEU A 213 -0.40 28.72 -10.16
CA LEU A 213 -1.71 29.13 -10.68
C LEU A 213 -2.85 28.84 -9.70
N ASN A 214 -2.54 28.55 -8.42
CA ASN A 214 -3.50 28.30 -7.36
C ASN A 214 -4.33 27.02 -7.55
N ARG A 215 -3.85 26.06 -8.34
CA ARG A 215 -4.50 24.75 -8.53
C ARG A 215 -3.95 23.74 -7.53
N PRO A 216 -4.78 22.83 -7.00
CA PRO A 216 -4.32 21.83 -6.04
C PRO A 216 -3.25 20.90 -6.63
N ILE A 217 -2.29 20.53 -5.82
CA ILE A 217 -1.24 19.56 -6.18
C ILE A 217 -1.50 18.26 -5.44
N ASP A 218 -1.80 17.23 -6.18
CA ASP A 218 -1.90 15.86 -5.71
C ASP A 218 -0.51 15.23 -5.57
N GLY A 219 -0.29 14.45 -4.51
CA GLY A 219 0.95 13.71 -4.30
C GLY A 219 2.17 14.54 -3.92
N ALA A 220 2.02 15.82 -3.59
CA ALA A 220 3.14 16.59 -3.05
C ALA A 220 3.60 16.00 -1.71
N ARG A 221 4.91 15.81 -1.57
CA ARG A 221 5.53 15.34 -0.33
C ARG A 221 5.62 16.48 0.67
N VAL A 222 4.91 16.35 1.77
CA VAL A 222 4.92 17.30 2.88
C VAL A 222 5.72 16.70 4.03
N ILE A 223 6.81 17.34 4.39
CA ILE A 223 7.69 16.91 5.48
C ILE A 223 7.39 17.79 6.69
N LEU A 224 6.79 17.17 7.70
CA LEU A 224 6.53 17.81 8.99
C LEU A 224 7.77 17.69 9.86
N GLY A 225 8.19 18.78 10.45
CA GLY A 225 9.33 18.86 11.36
C GLY A 225 8.93 19.36 12.74
N ILE A 226 9.73 19.01 13.71
CA ILE A 226 9.60 19.41 15.12
C ILE A 226 10.95 19.96 15.60
N ASN A 227 10.92 20.89 16.54
CA ASN A 227 12.16 21.44 17.13
C ASN A 227 12.63 20.58 18.31
N GLU A 228 13.69 19.81 18.06
CA GLU A 228 14.36 18.95 19.03
C GLU A 228 15.89 19.14 18.92
N SER A 229 16.44 20.16 19.52
CA SER A 229 17.86 20.54 19.32
C SER A 229 18.20 20.86 17.85
N GLY A 230 17.27 21.51 17.15
CA GLY A 230 17.22 21.74 15.73
C GLY A 230 15.98 21.08 15.10
N ILE A 231 15.68 21.45 13.86
CA ILE A 231 14.52 20.88 13.17
C ILE A 231 14.82 19.45 12.78
N ARG A 232 14.04 18.49 13.30
CA ARG A 232 14.06 17.10 12.90
C ARG A 232 12.79 16.75 12.16
N VAL A 233 12.90 15.87 11.19
CA VAL A 233 11.70 15.30 10.54
C VAL A 233 10.95 14.45 11.54
N ASP A 234 9.66 14.70 11.62
CA ASP A 234 8.75 14.00 12.52
C ASP A 234 7.83 13.05 11.75
N MET A 235 7.21 13.54 10.68
CA MET A 235 6.33 12.76 9.82
C MET A 235 6.43 13.22 8.37
N ILE A 236 6.12 12.31 7.45
CA ILE A 236 5.94 12.64 6.05
C ILE A 236 4.52 12.26 5.65
N GLY A 237 3.86 13.18 4.99
CA GLY A 237 2.56 12.97 4.39
C GLY A 237 2.56 13.36 2.91
N PHE A 238 1.54 12.92 2.22
CA PHE A 238 1.35 13.25 0.81
C PHE A 238 -0.02 13.85 0.62
N THR A 239 -0.09 14.89 -0.19
CA THR A 239 -1.36 15.55 -0.47
C THR A 239 -2.28 14.67 -1.31
N ASP A 240 -3.57 14.78 -1.07
CA ASP A 240 -4.63 14.18 -1.88
C ASP A 240 -4.91 14.99 -3.17
N ASN A 241 -5.90 14.57 -3.94
CA ASN A 241 -6.32 15.24 -5.18
C ASN A 241 -6.89 16.67 -4.97
N ASN A 242 -7.18 17.07 -3.75
CA ASN A 242 -7.53 18.44 -3.38
C ASN A 242 -6.31 19.25 -2.91
N GLY A 243 -5.13 18.64 -2.97
CA GLY A 243 -3.89 19.22 -2.48
C GLY A 243 -3.78 19.24 -0.96
N VAL A 244 -4.52 18.39 -0.24
CA VAL A 244 -4.65 18.44 1.23
C VAL A 244 -3.92 17.27 1.87
N VAL A 245 -3.19 17.56 2.94
CA VAL A 245 -2.68 16.57 3.87
C VAL A 245 -2.98 16.98 5.30
N ASN A 246 -3.31 16.00 6.15
CA ASN A 246 -3.62 16.21 7.57
C ASN A 246 -2.66 15.42 8.46
N PHE A 247 -2.22 16.05 9.55
CA PHE A 247 -1.40 15.43 10.58
C PHE A 247 -2.10 15.55 11.94
N ILE A 248 -2.12 14.46 12.69
CA ILE A 248 -2.44 14.49 14.13
C ILE A 248 -1.13 14.55 14.89
N VAL A 249 -0.97 15.56 15.72
CA VAL A 249 0.29 15.92 16.35
C VAL A 249 0.12 16.09 17.87
N GLY A 250 1.19 15.90 18.61
CA GLY A 250 1.20 16.15 20.07
C GLY A 250 1.09 17.63 20.41
N GLU A 251 0.68 17.91 21.62
CA GLU A 251 0.62 19.29 22.14
C GLU A 251 1.98 19.79 22.66
N ASN A 252 2.05 21.08 22.97
CA ASN A 252 3.22 21.75 23.54
C ASN A 252 4.48 21.64 22.68
N ARG A 253 4.31 21.73 21.34
CA ARG A 253 5.39 21.58 20.36
C ARG A 253 5.38 22.72 19.35
N HIS A 254 6.58 23.01 18.85
CA HIS A 254 6.78 23.89 17.70
C HIS A 254 6.93 23.03 16.44
N TYR A 255 6.01 23.20 15.49
CA TYR A 255 6.00 22.46 14.23
C TYR A 255 6.45 23.31 13.06
N TYR A 256 7.09 22.64 12.14
CA TYR A 256 7.60 23.17 10.87
C TYR A 256 7.15 22.28 9.72
N ALA A 257 7.09 22.84 8.52
CA ALA A 257 6.91 22.02 7.34
C ALA A 257 7.72 22.54 6.16
N ARG A 258 8.02 21.61 5.27
CA ARG A 258 8.46 21.89 3.90
C ARG A 258 7.73 21.01 2.93
N VAL A 259 7.60 21.46 1.69
CA VAL A 259 6.94 20.72 0.62
C VAL A 259 7.89 20.51 -0.52
N GLU A 260 7.88 19.33 -1.09
CA GLU A 260 8.69 18.95 -2.24
C GLU A 260 7.82 18.30 -3.31
N SER A 261 8.05 18.74 -4.54
CA SER A 261 7.35 18.20 -5.69
C SER A 261 8.12 18.51 -6.98
N SER A 262 7.77 17.95 -8.15
CA SER A 262 8.42 18.24 -9.42
C SER A 262 8.09 19.64 -9.95
N VAL A 263 7.01 20.28 -9.47
CA VAL A 263 6.67 21.66 -9.84
C VAL A 263 7.23 22.70 -8.85
N GLY A 264 8.08 22.28 -7.95
CA GLY A 264 8.77 23.16 -7.05
C GLY A 264 8.80 22.70 -5.61
N ILE A 265 9.36 23.55 -4.77
CA ILE A 265 9.50 23.33 -3.33
C ILE A 265 8.96 24.53 -2.56
N PHE A 266 8.57 24.29 -1.32
CA PHE A 266 8.20 25.34 -0.39
C PHE A 266 8.77 25.03 1.01
N PRO A 267 9.47 25.97 1.70
CA PRO A 267 9.94 27.26 1.17
C PRO A 267 10.85 27.11 -0.05
N THR A 268 10.98 28.17 -0.84
CA THR A 268 11.75 28.15 -2.09
C THR A 268 13.25 27.96 -1.91
N ASN A 269 13.76 28.20 -0.71
CA ASN A 269 15.16 27.94 -0.39
C ASN A 269 15.32 26.45 0.05
N PRO A 270 16.07 25.64 -0.69
CA PRO A 270 16.26 24.23 -0.38
C PRO A 270 16.76 24.00 1.05
N GLY A 271 16.23 22.97 1.71
CA GLY A 271 16.63 22.59 3.08
C GLY A 271 16.07 23.47 4.18
N THR A 272 15.30 24.51 3.87
CA THR A 272 14.62 25.32 4.87
C THR A 272 13.20 24.81 5.17
N TYR A 273 12.67 25.24 6.30
CA TYR A 273 11.32 24.89 6.75
C TYR A 273 10.53 26.18 7.04
N GLN A 274 9.24 26.12 6.75
CA GLN A 274 8.28 27.12 7.23
C GLN A 274 7.89 26.79 8.66
N SER A 275 8.03 27.76 9.57
CA SER A 275 7.43 27.67 10.90
C SER A 275 5.91 27.69 10.78
N LEU A 276 5.27 26.78 11.46
CA LEU A 276 3.81 26.63 11.53
C LEU A 276 3.29 27.20 12.87
N VAL A 277 3.07 26.34 13.83
CA VAL A 277 2.59 26.71 15.16
C VAL A 277 3.75 26.65 16.17
N ASP A 278 3.96 27.74 16.91
CA ASP A 278 5.06 27.81 17.89
C ASP A 278 4.81 26.95 19.12
N ASN A 279 3.55 26.81 19.52
CA ASN A 279 3.14 25.94 20.61
C ASN A 279 1.75 25.38 20.32
N SER A 280 1.70 24.12 19.98
CA SER A 280 0.44 23.42 19.75
C SER A 280 -0.31 23.22 21.08
N VAL A 281 -1.63 23.36 21.05
CA VAL A 281 -2.48 23.16 22.21
C VAL A 281 -3.46 22.02 21.97
N ASN A 282 -3.84 21.30 23.01
CA ASN A 282 -4.80 20.23 22.94
C ASN A 282 -6.12 20.70 22.29
N GLY A 283 -6.61 19.97 21.31
CA GLY A 283 -7.78 20.30 20.49
C GLY A 283 -7.54 21.41 19.46
N GLY A 284 -6.32 21.92 19.34
CA GLY A 284 -5.94 22.96 18.37
C GLY A 284 -6.11 22.46 16.92
N GLN A 285 -6.61 23.34 16.06
CA GLN A 285 -6.76 23.08 14.63
C GLN A 285 -6.05 24.17 13.85
N TYR A 286 -4.99 23.79 13.13
CA TYR A 286 -4.14 24.72 12.41
C TYR A 286 -4.19 24.41 10.92
N SER A 287 -4.35 25.44 10.08
CA SER A 287 -4.43 25.28 8.64
C SER A 287 -3.48 26.24 7.92
N TYR A 288 -2.72 25.70 6.98
CA TYR A 288 -1.72 26.44 6.22
C TYR A 288 -1.84 26.18 4.73
N GLN A 289 -1.60 27.19 3.92
CA GLN A 289 -1.50 27.06 2.48
C GLN A 289 -0.05 27.27 2.04
N MET A 290 0.45 26.37 1.19
CA MET A 290 1.79 26.44 0.60
C MET A 290 1.68 26.44 -0.92
N VAL A 291 2.35 27.42 -1.56
CA VAL A 291 2.26 27.60 -3.01
C VAL A 291 3.61 27.31 -3.64
N LEU A 292 3.62 26.37 -4.56
CA LEU A 292 4.81 25.95 -5.28
C LEU A 292 5.13 26.91 -6.43
N THR A 293 6.37 26.86 -6.91
CA THR A 293 6.93 27.88 -7.80
C THR A 293 6.49 27.81 -9.25
N LEU A 294 6.14 26.60 -9.71
CA LEU A 294 5.77 26.35 -11.11
C LEU A 294 4.32 25.88 -11.21
N PRO A 295 3.68 26.07 -12.36
CA PRO A 295 2.40 25.43 -12.61
C PRO A 295 2.56 23.91 -12.80
N LYS A 296 1.58 23.13 -12.37
CA LYS A 296 1.59 21.70 -12.69
C LYS A 296 1.43 21.50 -14.20
N PRO A 297 2.13 20.53 -14.79
CA PRO A 297 1.95 20.17 -16.19
C PRO A 297 0.50 19.85 -16.50
N VAL A 298 0.04 20.29 -17.66
CA VAL A 298 -1.28 19.90 -18.20
C VAL A 298 -1.00 19.26 -19.55
N PRO A 299 -1.10 17.95 -19.67
CA PRO A 299 -0.87 17.28 -20.92
C PRO A 299 -1.83 17.75 -22.01
N GLN A 300 -1.29 17.92 -23.22
CA GLN A 300 -2.04 18.28 -24.42
C GLN A 300 -2.11 17.07 -25.34
N VAL A 301 -3.18 16.30 -25.22
CA VAL A 301 -3.37 15.08 -26.00
C VAL A 301 -4.53 15.25 -26.96
N THR A 302 -4.29 14.92 -28.22
CA THR A 302 -5.31 14.87 -29.25
C THR A 302 -5.61 13.42 -29.60
N GLU A 303 -6.83 12.98 -29.38
CA GLU A 303 -7.27 11.66 -29.85
C GLU A 303 -7.39 11.64 -31.38
N ILE A 304 -6.80 10.65 -31.98
CA ILE A 304 -6.93 10.35 -33.40
C ILE A 304 -7.71 9.06 -33.58
N PRO A 305 -8.41 8.87 -34.71
CA PRO A 305 -9.12 7.62 -34.95
C PRO A 305 -8.18 6.42 -34.86
N ALA A 306 -8.61 5.39 -34.15
CA ALA A 306 -7.92 4.11 -34.17
C ALA A 306 -7.91 3.54 -35.60
N PRO A 307 -6.90 2.73 -35.95
CA PRO A 307 -6.89 2.03 -37.23
C PRO A 307 -8.20 1.26 -37.42
N PRO A 308 -8.72 1.16 -38.65
CA PRO A 308 -9.89 0.35 -38.90
C PRO A 308 -9.61 -1.12 -38.57
N ASP A 309 -10.64 -1.83 -38.12
CA ASP A 309 -10.54 -3.27 -37.90
C ASP A 309 -10.05 -3.97 -39.17
N LEU A 310 -8.93 -4.67 -39.07
CA LEU A 310 -8.31 -5.37 -40.16
C LEU A 310 -8.70 -6.85 -40.13
N VAL A 311 -8.63 -7.51 -41.27
CA VAL A 311 -8.95 -8.94 -41.40
C VAL A 311 -7.99 -9.84 -40.59
N ASP A 312 -6.78 -9.39 -40.36
CA ASP A 312 -5.78 -10.01 -39.47
C ASP A 312 -5.41 -8.98 -38.39
N ASP A 313 -6.23 -8.88 -37.39
CA ASP A 313 -6.27 -7.76 -36.49
C ASP A 313 -5.60 -8.08 -35.13
N TRP A 314 -4.65 -7.26 -34.75
CA TRP A 314 -4.12 -7.22 -33.40
C TRP A 314 -4.91 -6.21 -32.57
N ARG A 315 -5.35 -6.63 -31.41
CA ARG A 315 -6.10 -5.77 -30.49
C ARG A 315 -5.39 -5.64 -29.16
N PHE A 316 -5.44 -4.45 -28.62
CA PHE A 316 -5.01 -4.15 -27.27
C PHE A 316 -6.23 -3.86 -26.41
N VAL A 317 -6.38 -4.63 -25.35
CA VAL A 317 -7.46 -4.47 -24.38
C VAL A 317 -6.85 -4.08 -23.03
N ILE A 318 -7.29 -3.00 -22.48
CA ILE A 318 -6.83 -2.54 -21.17
C ILE A 318 -8.02 -2.23 -20.27
N GLN A 319 -7.90 -2.60 -19.02
CA GLN A 319 -8.75 -2.14 -17.94
C GLN A 319 -7.87 -1.88 -16.72
N PHE A 320 -7.98 -0.71 -16.14
CA PHE A 320 -7.16 -0.31 -15.00
C PHE A 320 -7.96 0.50 -13.98
N ASN A 321 -7.39 0.61 -12.80
CA ASN A 321 -7.90 1.44 -11.73
C ASN A 321 -6.74 1.81 -10.78
N THR A 322 -6.89 2.96 -10.14
CA THR A 322 -6.01 3.43 -9.06
C THR A 322 -6.77 3.30 -7.74
N PRO A 323 -6.57 2.21 -6.98
CA PRO A 323 -7.24 2.02 -5.69
C PRO A 323 -6.77 3.07 -4.67
N ASN A 324 -7.46 3.15 -3.53
CA ASN A 324 -6.96 3.89 -2.36
C ASN A 324 -5.52 3.51 -2.10
N GLN A 325 -4.62 4.50 -2.03
CA GLN A 325 -3.23 4.23 -2.24
C GLN A 325 -2.37 4.41 -1.05
N ILE A 326 -1.41 3.56 -1.04
CA ILE A 326 -0.18 3.70 -0.32
C ILE A 326 0.82 4.34 -1.25
N LEU A 327 1.20 5.56 -0.96
CA LEU A 327 2.26 6.23 -1.68
C LEU A 327 3.61 5.80 -1.13
N TYR A 328 4.50 5.44 -2.05
CA TYR A 328 5.87 5.08 -1.73
C TYR A 328 6.77 6.29 -1.88
N GLY A 329 7.24 6.83 -0.77
CA GLY A 329 8.28 7.86 -0.76
C GLY A 329 9.58 7.28 -0.24
N LYS A 330 10.69 7.51 -0.94
CA LYS A 330 12.02 7.25 -0.40
C LYS A 330 12.39 8.43 0.50
N VAL A 331 12.56 8.15 1.78
CA VAL A 331 13.08 9.11 2.74
C VAL A 331 14.50 8.71 3.05
N THR A 332 15.43 9.64 2.90
CA THR A 332 16.82 9.43 3.34
C THR A 332 16.90 9.65 4.85
N TRP A 333 17.95 9.14 5.47
CA TRP A 333 18.21 9.42 6.88
C TRP A 333 18.37 10.92 7.15
N ASP A 334 18.83 11.68 6.16
CA ASP A 334 18.91 13.15 6.24
C ASP A 334 17.54 13.80 6.40
N ASP A 335 16.49 13.18 5.89
CA ASP A 335 15.10 13.63 6.10
C ASP A 335 14.60 13.34 7.52
N LEU A 336 15.16 12.34 8.21
CA LEU A 336 14.74 11.89 9.54
C LEU A 336 15.69 12.32 10.65
N SER A 337 16.95 12.56 10.32
CA SER A 337 17.95 13.06 11.28
C SER A 337 19.02 13.86 10.57
N ALA A 338 19.60 14.82 11.25
CA ALA A 338 20.70 15.64 10.72
C ALA A 338 22.02 14.86 10.48
N ASN A 339 22.05 13.57 10.72
CA ASN A 339 23.28 12.78 10.76
C ASN A 339 23.47 11.76 9.62
N GLY A 340 22.76 11.93 8.51
CA GLY A 340 22.95 11.25 7.23
C GLY A 340 23.42 9.79 7.28
N ALA A 341 22.49 8.83 7.42
CA ALA A 341 22.80 7.44 7.17
C ALA A 341 21.62 6.74 6.52
N SER A 342 21.65 5.65 6.01
CA SER A 342 20.67 4.72 5.40
C SER A 342 19.31 5.27 4.93
N PRO A 343 18.91 4.95 3.71
CA PRO A 343 17.58 5.31 3.20
C PRO A 343 16.50 4.49 3.91
N TYR A 344 15.54 5.18 4.50
CA TYR A 344 14.27 4.58 4.91
C TYR A 344 13.23 4.79 3.82
N PHE A 345 12.38 3.78 3.61
CA PHE A 345 11.22 3.89 2.75
C PHE A 345 9.99 4.09 3.62
N TYR A 346 9.41 5.26 3.56
CA TYR A 346 8.13 5.54 4.16
C TYR A 346 7.03 5.52 3.12
N LYS A 347 5.90 5.01 3.52
CA LYS A 347 4.72 4.91 2.70
C LYS A 347 3.60 5.62 3.42
N GLY A 348 2.97 6.56 2.76
CA GLY A 348 1.82 7.30 3.28
C GLY A 348 0.55 6.90 2.54
N ILE A 349 -0.61 7.03 3.20
CA ILE A 349 -1.87 6.94 2.48
C ILE A 349 -2.11 8.25 1.75
N ALA A 350 -2.45 8.11 0.46
CA ALA A 350 -3.15 9.16 -0.25
C ALA A 350 -4.53 8.67 -0.66
N ALA A 351 -5.42 9.62 -0.92
CA ALA A 351 -6.63 9.36 -1.66
C ALA A 351 -6.32 8.71 -3.03
N PRO A 352 -7.30 8.06 -3.68
CA PRO A 352 -7.11 7.50 -5.01
C PRO A 352 -6.54 8.56 -5.93
N GLY A 353 -5.37 8.33 -6.45
CA GLY A 353 -4.73 9.27 -7.36
C GLY A 353 -5.28 9.15 -8.76
N ARG A 354 -5.09 10.21 -9.53
CA ARG A 354 -5.50 10.28 -10.93
C ARG A 354 -4.27 10.12 -11.81
N ILE A 355 -4.41 9.37 -12.87
CA ILE A 355 -3.35 9.14 -13.87
C ILE A 355 -3.87 9.42 -15.28
N ASN A 356 -2.93 9.52 -16.21
CA ASN A 356 -3.21 9.50 -17.63
C ASN A 356 -2.82 8.14 -18.20
N LEU A 357 -3.67 7.56 -19.02
CA LEU A 357 -3.33 6.39 -19.84
C LEU A 357 -3.41 6.80 -21.30
N LEU A 358 -2.34 6.58 -22.02
CA LEU A 358 -2.26 6.86 -23.44
C LEU A 358 -1.81 5.64 -24.22
N MET A 359 -2.30 5.52 -25.45
CA MET A 359 -1.80 4.57 -26.45
C MET A 359 -1.37 5.33 -27.68
N THR A 360 -0.08 5.30 -27.98
CA THR A 360 0.55 6.05 -29.07
C THR A 360 1.53 5.20 -29.86
N ASP A 361 1.97 5.72 -30.99
CA ASP A 361 3.17 5.25 -31.67
C ASP A 361 4.46 5.76 -31.00
N ALA A 362 5.61 5.36 -31.52
CA ALA A 362 6.92 5.69 -30.96
C ALA A 362 7.22 7.19 -30.98
N ASP A 363 6.83 7.90 -32.03
CA ASP A 363 7.13 9.31 -32.17
C ASP A 363 6.32 10.14 -31.15
N ASN A 364 5.06 9.87 -31.03
CA ASN A 364 4.19 10.53 -30.06
C ASN A 364 4.55 10.18 -28.61
N TYR A 365 5.03 8.96 -28.34
CA TYR A 365 5.57 8.61 -27.03
C TYR A 365 6.78 9.49 -26.67
N LEU A 366 7.71 9.69 -27.61
CA LEU A 366 8.88 10.53 -27.39
C LEU A 366 8.50 12.01 -27.22
N PHE A 367 7.60 12.55 -28.02
CA PHE A 367 7.10 13.92 -27.88
C PHE A 367 6.42 14.14 -26.54
N TYR A 368 5.60 13.20 -26.10
CA TYR A 368 4.96 13.29 -24.80
C TYR A 368 5.98 13.36 -23.65
N GLY A 369 7.08 12.62 -23.77
CA GLY A 369 8.17 12.67 -22.79
C GLY A 369 8.92 14.00 -22.75
N ILE A 370 8.84 14.80 -23.80
CA ILE A 370 9.54 16.09 -23.91
C ILE A 370 8.68 17.26 -23.41
N ASP A 371 7.46 17.37 -23.88
CA ASP A 371 6.60 18.53 -23.64
C ASP A 371 5.14 18.19 -23.26
N HIS A 372 4.87 16.92 -23.01
CA HIS A 372 3.53 16.39 -22.69
C HIS A 372 2.49 16.62 -23.80
N THR A 373 2.93 16.68 -25.06
CA THR A 373 2.04 16.72 -26.23
C THR A 373 2.06 15.38 -26.95
N ALA A 374 0.92 14.90 -27.40
CA ALA A 374 0.83 13.68 -28.20
C ALA A 374 -0.45 13.62 -29.04
N GLN A 375 -0.38 12.86 -30.12
CA GLN A 375 -1.56 12.27 -30.75
C GLN A 375 -1.67 10.80 -30.28
N ALA A 376 -2.82 10.42 -29.82
CA ALA A 376 -3.07 9.11 -29.25
C ALA A 376 -4.30 8.46 -29.90
N ILE A 377 -4.23 7.17 -30.20
CA ILE A 377 -5.41 6.41 -30.65
C ILE A 377 -6.37 6.10 -29.48
N PHE A 378 -5.87 6.26 -28.26
CA PHE A 378 -6.65 6.19 -27.04
C PHE A 378 -6.01 7.09 -25.98
N ALA A 379 -6.82 7.87 -25.31
CA ALA A 379 -6.40 8.66 -24.18
C ALA A 379 -7.47 8.65 -23.08
N SER A 380 -7.05 8.36 -21.87
CA SER A 380 -7.89 8.47 -20.67
C SER A 380 -7.15 9.36 -19.70
N MET A 381 -7.58 10.63 -19.65
CA MET A 381 -6.82 11.69 -18.98
C MET A 381 -7.40 12.03 -17.61
N ASP A 382 -6.53 12.22 -16.62
CA ASP A 382 -6.88 12.65 -15.26
C ASP A 382 -7.99 11.77 -14.64
N VAL A 383 -7.81 10.46 -14.70
CA VAL A 383 -8.82 9.47 -14.28
C VAL A 383 -8.30 8.53 -13.21
N MET A 384 -9.21 8.00 -12.39
CA MET A 384 -8.91 6.96 -11.39
C MET A 384 -9.17 5.54 -11.91
N SER A 385 -9.81 5.41 -13.05
CA SER A 385 -10.08 4.14 -13.73
C SER A 385 -10.36 4.36 -15.19
N GLY A 386 -10.08 3.36 -16.01
CA GLY A 386 -10.37 3.41 -17.43
C GLY A 386 -10.38 2.03 -18.06
N SER A 387 -10.94 1.96 -19.26
CA SER A 387 -10.89 0.76 -20.10
C SER A 387 -10.82 1.17 -21.56
N GLY A 388 -10.13 0.37 -22.36
CA GLY A 388 -10.03 0.54 -23.79
C GLY A 388 -9.95 -0.83 -24.49
N ASP A 389 -10.50 -0.90 -25.69
CA ASP A 389 -10.38 -2.03 -26.59
C ASP A 389 -10.29 -1.46 -28.01
N PHE A 390 -9.12 -1.55 -28.62
CA PHE A 390 -8.87 -0.93 -29.92
C PHE A 390 -7.92 -1.77 -30.76
N PRO A 391 -8.11 -1.76 -32.10
CA PRO A 391 -7.20 -2.41 -33.04
C PRO A 391 -5.87 -1.66 -33.07
N ILE A 392 -4.80 -2.39 -33.30
CA ILE A 392 -3.47 -1.85 -33.49
C ILE A 392 -2.84 -2.45 -34.74
N LEU A 393 -2.07 -1.63 -35.46
CA LEU A 393 -1.33 -2.10 -36.63
C LEU A 393 -0.13 -2.94 -36.19
N ASN A 394 0.12 -4.07 -36.88
CA ASN A 394 1.22 -4.96 -36.57
C ASN A 394 2.55 -4.56 -37.23
N ASN A 395 2.58 -3.45 -37.96
CA ASN A 395 3.72 -2.99 -38.73
C ASN A 395 4.52 -1.86 -38.06
N GLN A 396 4.21 -1.54 -36.82
CA GLN A 396 4.91 -0.53 -36.03
C GLN A 396 4.85 -0.86 -34.53
N ASP A 397 5.72 -0.21 -33.76
CA ASP A 397 5.70 -0.31 -32.31
C ASP A 397 4.61 0.60 -31.72
N TRP A 398 3.91 0.08 -30.72
CA TRP A 398 2.90 0.79 -29.98
C TRP A 398 3.28 0.87 -28.50
N PHE A 399 2.99 2.01 -27.89
CA PHE A 399 3.30 2.30 -26.51
C PHE A 399 2.01 2.59 -25.73
N ALA A 400 1.64 1.66 -24.86
CA ALA A 400 0.65 1.90 -23.83
C ALA A 400 1.38 2.38 -22.57
N PHE A 401 1.19 3.60 -22.16
CA PHE A 401 1.90 4.12 -21.00
C PHE A 401 0.95 4.82 -20.02
N LEU A 402 1.31 4.68 -18.77
CA LEU A 402 0.62 5.24 -17.63
C LEU A 402 1.44 6.43 -17.15
N ASP A 403 0.90 7.62 -17.33
CA ASP A 403 1.57 8.85 -16.96
C ASP A 403 1.06 9.38 -15.62
N ASN A 404 1.98 9.58 -14.72
CA ASN A 404 1.77 10.16 -13.39
C ASN A 404 2.48 11.52 -13.23
N SER A 405 2.93 12.13 -14.32
CA SER A 405 3.76 13.34 -14.27
C SER A 405 3.01 14.57 -13.74
N SER A 406 1.71 14.59 -13.80
CA SER A 406 0.87 15.62 -13.19
C SER A 406 0.80 15.55 -11.67
N GLN A 407 1.21 14.42 -11.10
CA GLN A 407 1.26 14.13 -9.66
C GLN A 407 2.70 13.97 -9.17
N VAL A 408 3.43 14.68 -9.46
CA VAL A 408 4.70 15.22 -9.24
C VAL A 408 5.75 14.50 -8.39
N ALA A 409 5.47 13.71 -7.41
CA ALA A 409 6.56 13.24 -6.57
C ALA A 409 6.49 11.76 -6.20
N ASN A 410 5.41 11.08 -6.46
CA ASN A 410 5.19 9.78 -5.85
C ASN A 410 4.68 8.75 -6.83
N ALA A 411 5.22 7.53 -6.66
CA ALA A 411 4.68 6.38 -7.35
C ALA A 411 3.21 6.16 -7.00
N GLN A 412 2.41 5.88 -8.00
CA GLN A 412 1.02 5.55 -7.86
C GLN A 412 0.78 4.07 -8.13
N LEU A 413 0.03 3.40 -7.27
CA LEU A 413 -0.36 2.03 -7.53
C LEU A 413 -1.44 2.02 -8.61
N VAL A 414 -1.15 1.36 -9.70
CA VAL A 414 -2.12 1.08 -10.74
C VAL A 414 -2.34 -0.42 -10.77
N THR A 415 -3.59 -0.83 -10.71
CA THR A 415 -3.96 -2.23 -10.84
C THR A 415 -4.87 -2.41 -12.05
N GLY A 416 -4.67 -3.47 -12.80
CA GLY A 416 -5.47 -3.69 -14.00
C GLY A 416 -5.10 -4.94 -14.76
N VAL A 417 -5.72 -5.09 -15.90
CA VAL A 417 -5.45 -6.16 -16.85
C VAL A 417 -5.16 -5.53 -18.20
N MET A 418 -4.05 -5.92 -18.79
CA MET A 418 -3.69 -5.63 -20.17
C MET A 418 -3.64 -6.93 -20.94
N VAL A 419 -4.29 -6.96 -22.07
CA VAL A 419 -4.31 -8.13 -22.95
C VAL A 419 -4.00 -7.69 -24.36
N TYR A 420 -3.06 -8.40 -24.97
CA TYR A 420 -2.71 -8.24 -26.37
C TYR A 420 -3.19 -9.49 -27.09
N GLU A 421 -4.14 -9.33 -28.00
CA GLU A 421 -4.81 -10.44 -28.68
C GLU A 421 -4.68 -10.30 -30.18
N HIS A 422 -4.46 -11.43 -30.85
CA HIS A 422 -4.48 -11.52 -32.31
C HIS A 422 -5.77 -12.17 -32.77
N TYR A 423 -6.50 -11.47 -33.61
CA TYR A 423 -7.71 -11.95 -34.26
C TYR A 423 -7.42 -12.31 -35.70
N GLY A 424 -6.68 -13.39 -35.90
CA GLY A 424 -6.38 -13.89 -37.27
C GLY A 424 -7.63 -14.40 -37.97
N THR A 425 -7.69 -14.21 -39.30
CA THR A 425 -8.61 -14.97 -40.13
C THR A 425 -8.26 -16.45 -39.99
N ALA A 426 -9.23 -17.26 -39.64
CA ALA A 426 -9.07 -18.70 -39.60
C ALA A 426 -8.63 -19.20 -40.97
N ASN A 427 -7.34 -19.40 -41.18
CA ASN A 427 -6.89 -20.35 -42.19
C ASN A 427 -7.51 -21.69 -41.82
N ASN A 428 -7.95 -22.47 -42.83
CA ASN A 428 -8.68 -23.73 -42.73
C ASN A 428 -8.02 -24.84 -41.87
N ASP A 429 -7.31 -24.45 -40.82
CA ASP A 429 -6.74 -25.38 -39.85
C ASP A 429 -7.72 -25.50 -38.68
N ASN A 430 -8.49 -26.57 -38.71
CA ASN A 430 -9.56 -26.89 -37.77
C ASN A 430 -9.12 -27.12 -36.30
N THR A 431 -7.98 -26.58 -35.89
CA THR A 431 -7.37 -26.85 -34.59
C THR A 431 -7.29 -25.63 -33.63
N ILE A 432 -7.65 -24.41 -34.07
CA ILE A 432 -7.69 -23.25 -33.19
C ILE A 432 -9.14 -23.02 -32.78
N PRO A 433 -9.49 -23.02 -31.47
CA PRO A 433 -10.84 -22.68 -31.03
C PRO A 433 -11.13 -21.24 -31.47
N GLN A 434 -12.16 -21.06 -32.32
CA GLN A 434 -12.72 -19.70 -32.53
C GLN A 434 -12.92 -19.01 -31.17
N SER A 435 -12.42 -17.80 -31.04
CA SER A 435 -12.53 -17.01 -29.82
C SER A 435 -14.02 -16.78 -29.50
N GLY A 436 -14.58 -17.68 -28.70
CA GLY A 436 -15.94 -17.53 -28.18
C GLY A 436 -16.00 -16.39 -27.16
N ALA A 437 -17.22 -16.02 -26.79
CA ALA A 437 -17.44 -15.06 -25.72
C ALA A 437 -16.49 -15.29 -24.54
N ARG A 438 -15.80 -14.25 -24.09
CA ARG A 438 -14.82 -14.30 -23.01
C ARG A 438 -15.30 -13.48 -21.82
N LEU A 439 -15.26 -14.04 -20.64
CA LEU A 439 -15.62 -13.37 -19.40
C LEU A 439 -14.35 -13.11 -18.61
N TYR A 440 -14.13 -11.84 -18.23
CA TYR A 440 -12.94 -11.43 -17.47
C TYR A 440 -13.18 -11.48 -15.96
N GLN A 441 -12.10 -11.42 -15.19
CA GLN A 441 -12.21 -11.26 -13.74
C GLN A 441 -12.81 -9.90 -13.43
N ASN A 442 -13.79 -9.86 -12.50
CA ASN A 442 -14.35 -8.60 -12.03
C ASN A 442 -13.28 -7.77 -11.30
N TYR A 443 -13.44 -6.46 -11.36
CA TYR A 443 -12.52 -5.55 -10.72
C TYR A 443 -13.23 -4.32 -10.13
N PRO A 444 -12.89 -3.93 -8.88
CA PRO A 444 -12.00 -4.62 -7.95
C PRO A 444 -12.53 -6.00 -7.50
N ASN A 445 -11.61 -6.88 -7.06
CA ASN A 445 -11.95 -8.16 -6.41
C ASN A 445 -10.85 -8.53 -5.39
N PRO A 446 -11.09 -8.51 -4.09
CA PRO A 446 -12.37 -8.19 -3.45
C PRO A 446 -12.86 -6.75 -3.66
N PHE A 447 -14.15 -6.50 -3.45
CA PHE A 447 -14.74 -5.17 -3.57
C PHE A 447 -15.66 -4.87 -2.39
N TYR A 448 -15.87 -3.56 -2.10
CA TYR A 448 -16.68 -3.09 -0.96
C TYR A 448 -18.04 -2.52 -1.38
N ASN A 449 -18.08 -1.65 -2.34
CA ASN A 449 -19.31 -0.98 -2.77
C ASN A 449 -19.79 -1.53 -4.11
N ASP A 450 -18.93 -1.53 -5.10
CA ASP A 450 -19.24 -1.97 -6.45
C ASP A 450 -18.02 -2.60 -7.14
N THR A 451 -18.30 -3.32 -8.19
CA THR A 451 -17.29 -3.94 -9.05
C THR A 451 -17.74 -3.92 -10.50
N SER A 452 -16.79 -3.78 -11.41
CA SER A 452 -17.01 -3.87 -12.84
C SER A 452 -16.74 -5.29 -13.32
N ILE A 453 -17.66 -5.83 -14.11
CA ILE A 453 -17.55 -7.13 -14.76
C ILE A 453 -17.46 -6.89 -16.25
N SER A 454 -16.32 -7.25 -16.83
CA SER A 454 -16.08 -7.09 -18.26
C SER A 454 -16.17 -8.42 -18.98
N PHE A 455 -16.66 -8.38 -20.21
CA PHE A 455 -16.66 -9.53 -21.12
C PHE A 455 -16.53 -9.06 -22.56
N ASN A 456 -15.89 -9.88 -23.38
CA ASN A 456 -15.72 -9.62 -24.79
C ASN A 456 -16.61 -10.57 -25.62
N LEU A 457 -17.22 -10.05 -26.67
CA LEU A 457 -18.03 -10.82 -27.63
C LEU A 457 -17.44 -10.70 -29.03
N PRO A 458 -17.29 -11.81 -29.76
CA PRO A 458 -16.72 -11.79 -31.12
C PRO A 458 -17.62 -11.07 -32.14
N LYS A 459 -18.90 -10.92 -31.84
CA LYS A 459 -19.90 -10.20 -32.64
C LYS A 459 -21.06 -9.74 -31.77
N THR A 460 -21.82 -8.78 -32.22
CA THR A 460 -23.09 -8.39 -31.55
C THR A 460 -24.02 -9.59 -31.47
N GLN A 461 -24.42 -9.94 -30.26
CA GLN A 461 -25.24 -11.12 -29.99
C GLN A 461 -25.97 -11.03 -28.66
N LYS A 462 -26.97 -11.88 -28.48
CA LYS A 462 -27.66 -11.99 -27.19
C LYS A 462 -26.72 -12.53 -26.14
N ALA A 463 -26.66 -11.82 -25.01
CA ALA A 463 -25.89 -12.21 -23.84
C ALA A 463 -26.72 -12.03 -22.57
N LYS A 464 -26.41 -12.86 -21.57
CA LYS A 464 -26.98 -12.74 -20.23
C LYS A 464 -25.88 -12.84 -19.20
N LEU A 465 -25.77 -11.82 -18.33
CA LEU A 465 -24.85 -11.80 -17.22
C LEU A 465 -25.64 -11.83 -15.92
N THR A 466 -25.40 -12.86 -15.08
CA THR A 466 -26.20 -13.10 -13.87
C THR A 466 -25.27 -13.41 -12.69
N ILE A 467 -25.61 -12.86 -11.53
CA ILE A 467 -24.93 -13.09 -10.25
C ILE A 467 -25.64 -14.20 -9.48
N TYR A 468 -24.85 -15.07 -8.85
CA TYR A 468 -25.30 -16.17 -8.00
C TYR A 468 -24.56 -16.17 -6.66
N ASN A 469 -25.22 -16.63 -5.60
CA ASN A 469 -24.59 -16.89 -4.31
C ASN A 469 -23.91 -18.29 -4.28
N LEU A 470 -23.27 -18.62 -3.17
CA LEU A 470 -22.60 -19.91 -2.95
C LEU A 470 -23.54 -21.13 -3.08
N LYS A 471 -24.84 -20.93 -2.82
CA LYS A 471 -25.86 -22.00 -2.95
C LYS A 471 -26.36 -22.15 -4.39
N GLY A 472 -25.83 -21.37 -5.34
CA GLY A 472 -26.27 -21.38 -6.73
C GLY A 472 -27.59 -20.64 -6.97
N GLN A 473 -28.12 -19.94 -5.98
CA GLN A 473 -29.35 -19.16 -6.13
C GLN A 473 -29.03 -17.85 -6.86
N LYS A 474 -29.91 -17.48 -7.78
CA LYS A 474 -29.79 -16.22 -8.50
C LYS A 474 -29.93 -15.04 -7.52
N VAL A 475 -29.00 -14.09 -7.60
CA VAL A 475 -28.98 -12.87 -6.81
C VAL A 475 -29.44 -11.70 -7.65
N ARG A 476 -28.81 -11.46 -8.82
CA ARG A 476 -29.15 -10.34 -9.71
C ARG A 476 -28.86 -10.70 -11.16
N THR A 477 -29.70 -10.21 -12.06
CA THR A 477 -29.41 -10.20 -13.49
C THR A 477 -28.91 -8.83 -13.90
N LEU A 478 -27.65 -8.72 -14.30
CA LEU A 478 -27.00 -7.47 -14.65
C LEU A 478 -27.24 -7.07 -16.12
N LEU A 479 -27.33 -8.07 -16.99
CA LEU A 479 -27.53 -7.87 -18.41
C LEU A 479 -28.42 -8.98 -18.98
N THR A 480 -29.37 -8.62 -19.82
CA THR A 480 -30.14 -9.56 -20.67
C THR A 480 -30.50 -8.84 -21.97
N GLY A 481 -30.11 -9.40 -23.10
CA GLY A 481 -30.41 -8.83 -24.41
C GLY A 481 -29.18 -8.78 -25.31
N ASP A 482 -29.26 -7.91 -26.31
CA ASP A 482 -28.16 -7.75 -27.28
C ASP A 482 -27.01 -6.98 -26.64
N ALA A 483 -25.82 -7.56 -26.69
CA ALA A 483 -24.57 -6.92 -26.33
C ALA A 483 -23.69 -6.75 -27.57
N LYS A 484 -22.95 -5.63 -27.62
CA LYS A 484 -22.15 -5.26 -28.79
C LYS A 484 -20.97 -6.19 -28.99
N SER A 485 -20.48 -6.27 -30.22
CA SER A 485 -19.15 -6.82 -30.49
C SER A 485 -18.08 -6.05 -29.72
N GLY A 486 -17.01 -6.73 -29.30
CA GLY A 486 -15.95 -6.13 -28.52
C GLY A 486 -16.19 -6.19 -27.01
N LEU A 487 -15.51 -5.33 -26.27
CA LEU A 487 -15.57 -5.27 -24.82
C LEU A 487 -16.86 -4.62 -24.33
N ASN A 488 -17.53 -5.33 -23.42
CA ASN A 488 -18.70 -4.85 -22.69
C ASN A 488 -18.37 -4.84 -21.21
N THR A 489 -18.76 -3.80 -20.49
CA THR A 489 -18.56 -3.67 -19.04
C THR A 489 -19.87 -3.37 -18.35
N VAL A 490 -20.17 -4.11 -17.29
CA VAL A 490 -21.37 -3.95 -16.49
C VAL A 490 -20.98 -3.86 -15.02
N LYS A 491 -21.55 -2.90 -14.32
CA LYS A 491 -21.28 -2.65 -12.91
C LYS A 491 -22.25 -3.42 -12.03
N TRP A 492 -21.75 -3.99 -10.93
CA TRP A 492 -22.58 -4.55 -9.86
C TRP A 492 -22.28 -3.86 -8.54
N ASP A 493 -23.33 -3.35 -7.92
CA ASP A 493 -23.32 -2.55 -6.68
C ASP A 493 -23.52 -3.40 -5.41
N GLY A 494 -23.39 -4.72 -5.51
CA GLY A 494 -23.59 -5.62 -4.39
C GLY A 494 -25.03 -5.70 -3.89
N LYS A 495 -26.05 -5.51 -4.77
CA LYS A 495 -27.47 -5.63 -4.46
C LYS A 495 -28.12 -6.76 -5.24
N ASP A 496 -29.25 -7.24 -4.72
CA ASP A 496 -30.08 -8.24 -5.38
C ASP A 496 -31.05 -7.63 -6.44
N ASP A 497 -31.90 -8.45 -7.06
CA ASP A 497 -32.89 -7.99 -8.04
C ASP A 497 -33.94 -7.03 -7.44
N ASN A 498 -34.06 -6.95 -6.10
CA ASN A 498 -34.98 -6.05 -5.40
C ASN A 498 -34.29 -4.81 -4.82
N ASP A 499 -33.04 -4.54 -5.23
CA ASP A 499 -32.18 -3.47 -4.73
C ASP A 499 -31.84 -3.57 -3.23
N ASN A 500 -32.02 -4.71 -2.61
CA ASN A 500 -31.54 -4.94 -1.26
C ASN A 500 -30.05 -5.28 -1.26
N PRO A 501 -29.25 -4.71 -0.32
CA PRO A 501 -27.86 -5.06 -0.20
C PRO A 501 -27.69 -6.51 0.21
N VAL A 502 -26.77 -7.22 -0.46
CA VAL A 502 -26.47 -8.63 -0.11
C VAL A 502 -25.29 -8.69 0.87
N SER A 503 -25.19 -9.78 1.62
CA SER A 503 -24.17 -9.98 2.65
C SER A 503 -22.76 -10.09 2.05
N SER A 504 -21.73 -9.78 2.85
CA SER A 504 -20.34 -10.12 2.52
C SER A 504 -20.21 -11.61 2.22
N GLY A 505 -19.40 -11.96 1.25
CA GLY A 505 -19.19 -13.35 0.90
C GLY A 505 -18.76 -13.58 -0.56
N ILE A 506 -18.65 -14.87 -0.88
CA ILE A 506 -18.31 -15.31 -2.23
C ILE A 506 -19.56 -15.34 -3.08
N TYR A 507 -19.44 -14.75 -4.28
CA TYR A 507 -20.44 -14.77 -5.34
C TYR A 507 -19.85 -15.31 -6.62
N TYR A 508 -20.71 -15.79 -7.50
CA TYR A 508 -20.35 -16.21 -8.85
C TYR A 508 -21.11 -15.35 -9.85
N TYR A 509 -20.43 -14.94 -10.91
CA TYR A 509 -21.09 -14.34 -12.05
C TYR A 509 -20.92 -15.20 -13.28
N ARG A 510 -22.00 -15.32 -14.02
CA ARG A 510 -22.14 -16.21 -15.17
C ARG A 510 -22.55 -15.45 -16.40
N LEU A 511 -21.72 -15.52 -17.42
CA LEU A 511 -22.05 -15.04 -18.76
C LEU A 511 -22.54 -16.23 -19.60
N VAL A 512 -23.71 -16.05 -20.20
CA VAL A 512 -24.25 -16.95 -21.23
C VAL A 512 -24.30 -16.13 -22.52
N ALA A 513 -23.57 -16.54 -23.52
CA ALA A 513 -23.54 -15.91 -24.84
C ALA A 513 -23.58 -17.00 -25.93
N GLN A 514 -24.64 -17.04 -26.71
CA GLN A 514 -24.99 -18.15 -27.59
C GLN A 514 -25.04 -19.50 -26.81
N SER A 515 -24.24 -20.47 -27.25
CA SER A 515 -24.14 -21.78 -26.62
C SER A 515 -23.06 -21.86 -25.53
N LYS A 516 -22.27 -20.80 -25.33
CA LYS A 516 -21.17 -20.80 -24.37
C LYS A 516 -21.58 -20.20 -23.04
N THR A 517 -21.25 -20.91 -21.96
CA THR A 517 -21.44 -20.45 -20.59
C THR A 517 -20.07 -20.38 -19.92
N THR A 518 -19.77 -19.22 -19.34
CA THR A 518 -18.53 -19.00 -18.58
C THR A 518 -18.89 -18.45 -17.20
N THR A 519 -18.26 -18.97 -16.16
CA THR A 519 -18.51 -18.55 -14.77
C THR A 519 -17.19 -18.17 -14.11
N ARG A 520 -17.21 -17.10 -13.30
CA ARG A 520 -16.10 -16.67 -12.47
C ARG A 520 -16.54 -16.37 -11.04
N LYS A 521 -15.59 -16.38 -10.14
CA LYS A 521 -15.78 -16.12 -8.71
C LYS A 521 -15.39 -14.69 -8.36
N MET A 522 -16.11 -14.07 -7.44
CA MET A 522 -15.77 -12.77 -6.84
C MET A 522 -16.04 -12.78 -5.34
N LEU A 523 -15.43 -11.84 -4.63
CA LEU A 523 -15.58 -11.67 -3.20
C LEU A 523 -16.09 -10.25 -2.89
N LEU A 524 -17.27 -10.18 -2.28
CA LEU A 524 -17.85 -8.94 -1.76
C LEU A 524 -17.49 -8.79 -0.29
N TYR A 525 -17.10 -7.60 0.07
CA TYR A 525 -16.79 -7.16 1.42
C TYR A 525 -17.74 -6.04 1.83
N ARG A 526 -18.32 -6.11 3.02
CA ARG A 526 -19.09 -5.02 3.62
C ARG A 526 -18.83 -4.91 5.09
#